data_c654c5c671d792d9131ca8aa9c37141f
#
_entry.id   c654c5c671d792d9131ca8aa9c37141f
#
_cell.length_a   1.000
_cell.length_b   1.000
_cell.length_c   1.000
_cell.angle_alpha   90.00
_cell.angle_beta   90.00
_cell.angle_gamma   90.00
#
_symmetry.space_group_name_H-M   'P 1'
#
loop_
_entity.id
_entity.type
_entity.pdbx_description
1 polymer ?
#
loop_
_entity_poly.entity_id
_entity_poly.type
_entity_poly.pdbx_seq_one_letter_code
_entity_poly.pdbx_strand_id
1 'polypeptide(L)'
;MKFISLVENWEFDPKGPHADPLHVDKNGRAILFTLETEQTIREHNAPSSPFYVVILAGRGVFAGGDDVERVVGANTLLVFEPGEKHTVRALENLVFIGFLHGAPGAQIKPSALLETDEALP
;
A
#
# COMPACT_ATOMS: atom_id res chain seq x y z
N MET A 1 -9.58 1.85 22.98
CA MET A 1 -8.68 2.47 21.99
C MET A 1 -7.59 1.47 21.62
N LYS A 2 -7.29 1.33 20.35
CA LYS A 2 -6.18 0.51 19.88
C LYS A 2 -4.97 1.40 19.63
N PHE A 3 -3.80 0.92 20.01
CA PHE A 3 -2.57 1.70 19.95
C PHE A 3 -1.51 0.89 19.20
N ILE A 4 -0.99 1.43 18.09
CA ILE A 4 -0.02 0.74 17.25
C ILE A 4 1.14 1.69 16.96
N SER A 5 2.37 1.27 17.27
CA SER A 5 3.55 2.03 16.89
C SER A 5 3.90 1.73 15.45
N LEU A 6 4.14 2.77 14.66
CA LEU A 6 4.45 2.62 13.24
C LEU A 6 5.94 2.79 12.93
N VAL A 7 6.77 3.04 13.94
CA VAL A 7 8.18 3.40 13.72
C VAL A 7 9.16 2.34 14.14
N GLU A 8 8.68 1.17 14.56
CA GLU A 8 9.53 0.10 15.07
C GLU A 8 9.26 -1.21 14.36
N ASN A 9 10.31 -2.03 14.25
CA ASN A 9 10.19 -3.44 13.83
C ASN A 9 9.59 -3.63 12.45
N TRP A 10 9.97 -2.77 11.50
CA TRP A 10 9.59 -3.01 10.11
C TRP A 10 10.31 -4.23 9.58
N GLU A 11 9.53 -5.15 9.04
CA GLU A 11 10.07 -6.37 8.46
C GLU A 11 10.01 -6.27 6.93
N PHE A 12 11.14 -6.56 6.29
CA PHE A 12 11.23 -6.58 4.84
C PHE A 12 11.43 -8.01 4.39
N ASP A 13 10.79 -8.36 3.29
CA ASP A 13 10.88 -9.70 2.73
C ASP A 13 11.71 -9.63 1.43
N PRO A 14 12.87 -10.29 1.38
CA PRO A 14 13.69 -10.27 0.17
C PRO A 14 13.02 -10.92 -1.04
N LYS A 15 11.94 -11.68 -0.84
CA LYS A 15 11.21 -12.33 -1.92
C LYS A 15 10.21 -11.42 -2.61
N GLY A 16 9.83 -10.32 -1.97
CA GLY A 16 8.85 -9.42 -2.54
C GLY A 16 8.27 -8.47 -1.51
N PRO A 17 7.38 -7.58 -1.94
CA PRO A 17 6.71 -6.67 -1.03
C PRO A 17 5.97 -7.41 0.06
N HIS A 18 6.04 -6.87 1.27
CA HIS A 18 5.35 -7.43 2.42
C HIS A 18 4.22 -6.49 2.83
N ALA A 19 3.05 -7.05 3.11
CA ALA A 19 1.90 -6.30 3.58
C ALA A 19 1.44 -6.85 4.91
N ASP A 20 1.37 -5.99 5.91
CA ASP A 20 0.99 -6.34 7.28
C ASP A 20 -0.31 -5.62 7.64
N PRO A 21 -1.45 -6.32 7.73
CA PRO A 21 -2.69 -5.70 8.17
C PRO A 21 -2.59 -5.29 9.65
N LEU A 22 -2.57 -3.99 9.87
CA LEU A 22 -2.47 -3.44 11.23
C LEU A 22 -3.81 -3.43 11.94
N HIS A 23 -4.87 -3.13 11.19
CA HIS A 23 -6.22 -3.08 11.70
C HIS A 23 -7.19 -3.38 10.57
N VAL A 24 -8.14 -4.27 10.84
CA VAL A 24 -9.18 -4.64 9.87
C VAL A 24 -10.49 -4.76 10.60
N ASP A 25 -11.49 -4.02 10.15
CA ASP A 25 -12.86 -4.15 10.66
C ASP A 25 -13.85 -3.84 9.53
N LYS A 26 -15.13 -3.77 9.88
CA LYS A 26 -16.17 -3.53 8.88
C LYS A 26 -16.13 -2.13 8.28
N ASN A 27 -15.45 -1.20 8.91
CA ASN A 27 -15.38 0.19 8.46
C ASN A 27 -14.17 0.49 7.60
N GLY A 28 -13.12 -0.31 7.71
CA GLY A 28 -11.92 -0.07 6.94
C GLY A 28 -10.74 -0.92 7.33
N ARG A 29 -9.64 -0.68 6.64
CA ARG A 29 -8.38 -1.41 6.82
C ARG A 29 -7.22 -0.45 6.82
N ALA A 30 -6.25 -0.71 7.70
CA ALA A 30 -4.97 -0.02 7.70
C ALA A 30 -3.89 -1.09 7.51
N ILE A 31 -3.08 -0.95 6.47
CA ILE A 31 -2.11 -1.97 6.07
C ILE A 31 -0.74 -1.32 5.94
N LEU A 32 0.26 -1.91 6.57
CA LEU A 32 1.63 -1.44 6.45
C LEU A 32 2.34 -2.22 5.35
N PHE A 33 2.91 -1.49 4.39
CA PHE A 33 3.65 -2.07 3.28
C PHE A 33 5.14 -1.78 3.44
N THR A 34 5.96 -2.80 3.25
CA THR A 34 7.41 -2.66 3.26
C THR A 34 7.97 -3.28 1.99
N LEU A 35 8.82 -2.53 1.30
CA LEU A 35 9.46 -2.97 0.07
C LEU A 35 10.96 -2.73 0.18
N GLU A 36 11.75 -3.74 -0.15
CA GLU A 36 13.18 -3.54 -0.32
C GLU A 36 13.43 -2.79 -1.63
N THR A 37 14.58 -2.17 -1.74
CA THR A 37 14.99 -1.46 -2.95
C THR A 37 14.70 -2.30 -4.20
N GLU A 38 14.11 -1.68 -5.21
CA GLU A 38 13.74 -2.25 -6.50
C GLU A 38 12.56 -3.21 -6.49
N GLN A 39 12.01 -3.56 -5.35
CA GLN A 39 10.77 -4.33 -5.34
C GLN A 39 9.61 -3.49 -5.86
N THR A 40 8.67 -4.15 -6.51
CA THR A 40 7.53 -3.48 -7.16
C THR A 40 6.22 -4.08 -6.73
N ILE A 41 5.20 -3.24 -6.65
CA ILE A 41 3.81 -3.66 -6.62
C ILE A 41 3.24 -3.28 -7.97
N ARG A 42 2.78 -4.30 -8.71
CA ARG A 42 2.28 -4.09 -10.07
C ARG A 42 0.90 -3.47 -10.06
N GLU A 43 0.48 -3.03 -11.23
CA GLU A 43 -0.80 -2.38 -11.42
C GLU A 43 -1.94 -3.16 -10.78
N HIS A 44 -2.70 -2.49 -9.94
CA HIS A 44 -3.87 -3.04 -9.28
C HIS A 44 -4.78 -1.91 -8.86
N ASN A 45 -5.96 -2.23 -8.34
CA ASN A 45 -6.91 -1.22 -7.91
C ASN A 45 -7.78 -1.71 -6.75
N ALA A 46 -8.50 -0.77 -6.14
CA ALA A 46 -9.52 -1.04 -5.14
C ALA A 46 -10.84 -0.49 -5.68
N PRO A 47 -11.71 -1.34 -6.25
CA PRO A 47 -12.87 -0.85 -7.00
C PRO A 47 -13.85 0.00 -6.21
N SER A 48 -14.01 -0.26 -4.93
CA SER A 48 -15.07 0.35 -4.12
C SER A 48 -14.55 1.32 -3.07
N SER A 49 -13.26 1.63 -3.10
CA SER A 49 -12.67 2.49 -2.07
C SER A 49 -11.58 3.35 -2.65
N PRO A 50 -11.49 4.62 -2.22
CA PRO A 50 -10.24 5.34 -2.43
C PRO A 50 -9.11 4.64 -1.67
N PHE A 51 -7.91 4.81 -2.13
CA PHE A 51 -6.73 4.27 -1.47
C PHE A 51 -5.87 5.44 -1.02
N TYR A 52 -5.74 5.58 0.29
CA TYR A 52 -4.92 6.65 0.88
C TYR A 52 -3.59 6.06 1.30
N VAL A 53 -2.51 6.70 0.89
CA VAL A 53 -1.15 6.23 1.18
C VAL A 53 -0.38 7.33 1.88
N VAL A 54 0.23 6.99 3.01
CA VAL A 54 1.15 7.88 3.72
C VAL A 54 2.53 7.22 3.72
N ILE A 55 3.50 7.87 3.10
CA ILE A 55 4.87 7.36 3.07
C ILE A 55 5.53 7.67 4.41
N LEU A 56 6.06 6.64 5.05
CA LEU A 56 6.70 6.76 6.36
C LEU A 56 8.22 6.84 6.25
N ALA A 57 8.81 6.11 5.30
CA ALA A 57 10.27 6.07 5.16
C ALA A 57 10.65 5.68 3.73
N GLY A 58 11.79 6.18 3.27
CA GLY A 58 12.33 5.85 1.97
C GLY A 58 11.69 6.66 0.85
N ARG A 59 12.01 6.28 -0.39
CA ARG A 59 11.47 6.90 -1.60
C ARG A 59 11.01 5.83 -2.56
N GLY A 60 9.98 6.14 -3.32
CA GLY A 60 9.48 5.23 -4.33
C GLY A 60 8.93 5.98 -5.53
N VAL A 61 8.76 5.25 -6.62
CA VAL A 61 8.08 5.74 -7.82
C VAL A 61 6.66 5.23 -7.76
N PHE A 62 5.70 6.14 -7.77
CA PHE A 62 4.28 5.83 -7.77
C PHE A 62 3.65 6.37 -9.04
N ALA A 63 2.73 5.61 -9.60
CA ALA A 63 1.94 6.05 -10.74
C ALA A 63 0.47 5.68 -10.50
N GLY A 64 -0.42 6.56 -10.89
CA GLY A 64 -1.85 6.34 -10.81
C GLY A 64 -2.48 6.15 -12.18
N GLY A 65 -3.75 6.50 -12.30
CA GLY A 65 -4.53 6.28 -13.52
C GLY A 65 -4.05 7.04 -14.75
N ASP A 66 -3.30 8.12 -14.56
CA ASP A 66 -2.73 8.89 -15.67
C ASP A 66 -1.40 8.32 -16.17
N ASP A 67 -0.91 7.25 -15.56
CA ASP A 67 0.38 6.61 -15.87
C ASP A 67 1.60 7.54 -15.73
N VAL A 68 1.44 8.67 -15.07
CA VAL A 68 2.56 9.58 -14.83
C VAL A 68 3.31 9.14 -13.58
N GLU A 69 4.58 8.78 -13.77
CA GLU A 69 5.42 8.36 -12.64
C GLU A 69 5.89 9.56 -11.84
N ARG A 70 5.80 9.45 -10.53
CA ARG A 70 6.27 10.49 -9.61
C ARG A 70 7.14 9.85 -8.53
N VAL A 71 8.28 10.48 -8.26
CA VAL A 71 9.13 10.08 -7.14
C VAL A 71 8.61 10.79 -5.89
N VAL A 72 8.26 10.00 -4.89
CA VAL A 72 7.74 10.54 -3.63
C VAL A 72 8.51 9.93 -2.46
N GLY A 73 8.59 10.67 -1.38
CA GLY A 73 9.34 10.26 -0.19
C GLY A 73 8.52 10.39 1.09
N ALA A 74 9.20 10.24 2.22
CA ALA A 74 8.57 10.27 3.54
C ALA A 74 7.74 11.54 3.74
N ASN A 75 6.67 11.41 4.52
CA ASN A 75 5.75 12.49 4.85
C ASN A 75 4.92 12.98 3.66
N THR A 76 4.69 12.11 2.69
CA THR A 76 3.84 12.42 1.53
C THR A 76 2.54 11.64 1.65
N LEU A 77 1.44 12.31 1.37
CA LEU A 77 0.12 11.69 1.27
C LEU A 77 -0.25 11.55 -0.21
N LEU A 78 -0.62 10.36 -0.60
CA LEU A 78 -1.16 10.09 -1.94
C LEU A 78 -2.61 9.64 -1.78
N VAL A 79 -3.45 10.05 -2.71
CA VAL A 79 -4.86 9.62 -2.74
C VAL A 79 -5.17 9.11 -4.13
N PHE A 80 -5.56 7.84 -4.20
CA PHE A 80 -6.02 7.22 -5.44
C PHE A 80 -7.54 7.09 -5.37
N GLU A 81 -8.21 7.46 -6.46
CA GLU A 81 -9.67 7.39 -6.54
C GLU A 81 -10.16 5.95 -6.53
N PRO A 82 -11.42 5.70 -6.15
CA PRO A 82 -11.98 4.35 -6.24
C PRO A 82 -11.81 3.81 -7.66
N GLY A 83 -11.26 2.61 -7.76
CA GLY A 83 -11.02 1.97 -9.06
C GLY A 83 -9.80 2.45 -9.81
N GLU A 84 -9.13 3.48 -9.33
CA GLU A 84 -7.93 3.97 -10.00
C GLU A 84 -6.80 2.96 -9.85
N LYS A 85 -6.20 2.59 -10.99
CA LYS A 85 -5.03 1.71 -10.96
C LYS A 85 -3.83 2.46 -10.41
N HIS A 86 -2.95 1.74 -9.76
CA HIS A 86 -1.71 2.32 -9.25
C HIS A 86 -0.59 1.29 -9.24
N THR A 87 0.65 1.79 -9.29
CA THR A 87 1.86 0.97 -9.25
C THR A 87 2.86 1.61 -8.31
N VAL A 88 3.75 0.79 -7.76
CA VAL A 88 4.79 1.24 -6.85
C VAL A 88 6.09 0.53 -7.19
N ARG A 89 7.20 1.28 -7.20
CA ARG A 89 8.54 0.70 -7.25
C ARG A 89 9.41 1.39 -6.20
N ALA A 90 10.03 0.63 -5.33
CA ALA A 90 10.89 1.19 -4.29
C ALA A 90 12.24 1.59 -4.88
N LEU A 91 12.64 2.82 -4.63
CA LEU A 91 13.98 3.30 -5.00
C LEU A 91 14.97 3.07 -3.85
N GLU A 92 14.46 3.04 -2.65
CA GLU A 92 15.16 2.70 -1.41
C GLU A 92 14.24 1.77 -0.64
N ASN A 93 14.70 1.23 0.47
CA ASN A 93 13.78 0.53 1.35
C ASN A 93 12.64 1.47 1.71
N LEU A 94 11.45 1.06 1.34
CA LEU A 94 10.27 1.92 1.34
C LEU A 94 9.24 1.36 2.32
N VAL A 95 8.71 2.26 3.16
CA VAL A 95 7.66 1.90 4.11
C VAL A 95 6.51 2.89 3.94
N PHE A 96 5.32 2.37 3.73
CA PHE A 96 4.14 3.22 3.68
C PHE A 96 2.95 2.50 4.28
N ILE A 97 1.98 3.28 4.74
CA ILE A 97 0.72 2.75 5.25
C ILE A 97 -0.36 3.10 4.25
N GLY A 98 -1.23 2.12 3.97
CA GLY A 98 -2.37 2.30 3.09
C GLY A 98 -3.67 2.11 3.86
N PHE A 99 -4.67 2.94 3.55
CA PHE A 99 -5.99 2.87 4.17
C PHE A 99 -7.04 2.66 3.10
N LEU A 100 -7.96 1.73 3.37
CA LEU A 100 -9.09 1.42 2.50
C LEU A 100 -10.37 1.45 3.32
N HIS A 101 -11.47 1.88 2.71
CA HIS A 101 -12.77 1.84 3.33
C HIS A 101 -13.39 0.43 3.22
N GLY A 102 -14.29 0.12 4.14
CA GLY A 102 -15.11 -1.07 4.07
C GLY A 102 -14.40 -2.33 4.52
N ALA A 103 -15.19 -3.39 4.63
CA ALA A 103 -14.70 -4.68 5.07
C ALA A 103 -13.97 -5.41 3.96
N PRO A 104 -12.93 -6.19 4.31
CA PRO A 104 -12.13 -6.89 3.28
C PRO A 104 -12.95 -7.77 2.36
N GLY A 105 -13.94 -8.47 2.90
CA GLY A 105 -14.74 -9.40 2.10
C GLY A 105 -15.65 -8.74 1.08
N ALA A 106 -15.92 -7.45 1.23
CA ALA A 106 -16.84 -6.74 0.33
C ALA A 106 -16.17 -6.38 -1.00
N GLN A 107 -14.85 -6.30 -1.02
CA GLN A 107 -14.12 -5.84 -2.20
C GLN A 107 -12.89 -6.70 -2.44
N ILE A 108 -11.86 -6.52 -1.61
CA ILE A 108 -10.61 -7.24 -1.70
C ILE A 108 -10.32 -7.86 -0.35
N LYS A 109 -9.99 -9.15 -0.35
CA LYS A 109 -9.59 -9.82 0.88
C LYS A 109 -8.17 -9.38 1.27
N PRO A 110 -7.85 -9.30 2.56
CA PRO A 110 -6.50 -8.94 2.97
C PRO A 110 -5.41 -9.78 2.31
N SER A 111 -5.64 -11.08 2.15
CA SER A 111 -4.69 -11.96 1.49
C SER A 111 -4.46 -11.59 0.04
N ALA A 112 -5.43 -10.99 -0.62
CA ALA A 112 -5.28 -10.54 -2.01
C ALA A 112 -4.32 -9.38 -2.14
N LEU A 113 -4.08 -8.64 -1.07
CA LEU A 113 -3.12 -7.54 -1.07
C LEU A 113 -1.69 -8.04 -1.26
N LEU A 114 -1.46 -9.32 -0.96
CA LEU A 114 -0.14 -9.93 -1.09
C LEU A 114 0.07 -10.62 -2.43
N GLU A 115 -0.98 -10.76 -3.21
CA GLU A 115 -0.88 -11.35 -4.54
C GLU A 115 -0.25 -10.33 -5.48
N THR A 116 0.72 -10.78 -6.27
CA THR A 116 1.61 -9.86 -6.94
C THR A 116 0.98 -9.12 -8.10
N ASP A 117 0.32 -9.80 -8.97
CA ASP A 117 0.05 -9.20 -10.28
C ASP A 117 -1.33 -8.63 -10.44
N GLU A 118 -2.32 -9.30 -9.93
CA GLU A 118 -3.70 -8.93 -10.21
C GLU A 118 -4.50 -8.63 -8.97
N ALA A 119 -4.02 -8.96 -7.82
CA ALA A 119 -4.85 -8.90 -6.63
C ALA A 119 -4.40 -7.86 -5.61
N LEU A 120 -3.21 -7.32 -5.74
CA LEU A 120 -2.78 -6.24 -4.86
C LEU A 120 -3.59 -4.99 -5.16
N PRO A 121 -4.13 -4.35 -4.14
CA PRO A 121 -4.94 -3.15 -4.34
C PRO A 121 -4.13 -1.99 -4.84
#